data_04a18fe1d886ade2404bd611d74d840f
#
_entry.id   04a18fe1d886ade2404bd611d74d840f
#
_cell.length_a   1.000
_cell.length_b   1.000
_cell.length_c   1.000
_cell.angle_alpha   90.00
_cell.angle_beta   90.00
_cell.angle_gamma   90.00
#
_symmetry.space_group_name_H-M   'P 1'
#
loop_
_entity.id
_entity.type
_entity.pdbx_description
1 polymer ?
#
loop_
_entity_poly.entity_id
_entity_poly.type
_entity_poly.pdbx_seq_one_letter_code
_entity_poly.pdbx_strand_id
1 'polypeptide(L)'
;MINRPEIMEGIRRHIQHIGGQENLKILEIKPGHARLSIEVPEEALNLYGNAHGGFLFSLCDIAAGMSTYACEVTNVTQCAGINFVRGINSGTIYVESNIVYKGRHTAVCRVDITGEEEELLVT
;
A
#
# COMPACT_ATOMS: atom_id res chain seq x y z
N MET A 1 27.16 18.97 7.14
CA MET A 1 26.33 19.04 5.90
C MET A 1 26.93 18.16 4.82
N ILE A 2 26.09 17.50 4.05
CA ILE A 2 26.50 16.64 2.93
C ILE A 2 26.81 17.51 1.73
N ASN A 3 28.06 17.41 1.22
CA ASN A 3 28.52 18.26 0.10
C ASN A 3 28.52 17.55 -1.26
N ARG A 4 27.91 16.38 -1.35
CA ARG A 4 27.87 15.61 -2.59
C ARG A 4 26.53 15.79 -3.28
N PRO A 5 26.51 16.43 -4.48
CA PRO A 5 25.26 16.74 -5.19
C PRO A 5 24.41 15.51 -5.47
N GLU A 6 25.02 14.37 -5.81
CA GLU A 6 24.28 13.13 -6.10
C GLU A 6 23.57 12.57 -4.87
N ILE A 7 24.14 12.77 -3.67
CA ILE A 7 23.50 12.36 -2.42
C ILE A 7 22.32 13.27 -2.10
N MET A 8 22.50 14.57 -2.26
CA MET A 8 21.42 15.54 -2.02
C MET A 8 20.27 15.33 -2.99
N GLU A 9 20.55 15.01 -4.23
CA GLU A 9 19.51 14.71 -5.22
C GLU A 9 18.74 13.43 -4.83
N GLY A 10 19.45 12.39 -4.37
CA GLY A 10 18.81 11.19 -3.87
C GLY A 10 17.90 11.48 -2.69
N ILE A 11 18.34 12.33 -1.76
CA ILE A 11 17.53 12.72 -0.59
C ILE A 11 16.28 13.47 -1.04
N ARG A 12 16.41 14.45 -1.95
CA ARG A 12 15.24 15.19 -2.44
C ARG A 12 14.24 14.28 -3.10
N ARG A 13 14.71 13.33 -3.90
CA ARG A 13 13.83 12.36 -4.55
C ARG A 13 13.11 11.48 -3.54
N HIS A 14 13.78 11.12 -2.45
CA HIS A 14 13.18 10.27 -1.41
C HIS A 14 12.08 10.98 -0.62
N ILE A 15 12.20 12.30 -0.42
CA ILE A 15 11.22 13.08 0.34
C ILE A 15 10.14 13.75 -0.53
N GLN A 16 10.21 13.57 -1.84
CA GLN A 16 9.20 14.14 -2.74
C GLN A 16 7.81 13.54 -2.45
N HIS A 17 6.77 14.25 -2.89
CA HIS A 17 5.40 13.77 -2.74
C HIS A 17 5.22 12.41 -3.45
N ILE A 18 4.69 11.45 -2.71
CA ILE A 18 4.43 10.10 -3.25
C ILE A 18 3.03 10.09 -3.83
N GLY A 19 2.94 9.86 -5.15
CA GLY A 19 1.69 9.83 -5.88
C GLY A 19 1.45 8.49 -6.55
N GLY A 20 0.44 8.45 -7.41
CA GLY A 20 0.12 7.28 -8.23
C GLY A 20 -1.04 6.44 -7.74
N GLN A 21 -1.54 6.69 -6.51
CA GLN A 21 -2.64 5.90 -5.95
C GLN A 21 -3.93 6.05 -6.75
N GLU A 22 -4.11 7.12 -7.49
CA GLU A 22 -5.30 7.38 -8.31
C GLU A 22 -5.50 6.36 -9.44
N ASN A 23 -4.47 5.60 -9.76
CA ASN A 23 -4.56 4.54 -10.77
C ASN A 23 -5.01 3.19 -10.20
N LEU A 24 -5.34 3.17 -8.93
CA LEU A 24 -5.80 1.95 -8.24
C LEU A 24 -7.13 1.48 -8.81
N LYS A 25 -7.18 0.20 -9.17
CA LYS A 25 -8.39 -0.41 -9.74
C LYS A 25 -9.06 -1.31 -8.71
N ILE A 26 -10.37 -1.23 -8.65
CA ILE A 26 -11.16 -2.09 -7.77
C ILE A 26 -11.47 -3.38 -8.53
N LEU A 27 -11.01 -4.51 -8.02
CA LEU A 27 -11.31 -5.82 -8.57
C LEU A 27 -12.51 -6.45 -7.89
N GLU A 28 -12.58 -6.31 -6.56
CA GLU A 28 -13.71 -6.83 -5.78
C GLU A 28 -13.81 -6.04 -4.48
N ILE A 29 -15.03 -5.68 -4.11
CA ILE A 29 -15.33 -5.11 -2.79
C ILE A 29 -16.64 -5.73 -2.30
N LYS A 30 -16.61 -6.23 -1.09
CA LYS A 30 -17.77 -6.74 -0.37
C LYS A 30 -17.52 -6.58 1.13
N PRO A 31 -18.54 -6.72 1.97
CA PRO A 31 -18.34 -6.56 3.41
C PRO A 31 -17.20 -7.41 3.93
N GLY A 32 -16.19 -6.75 4.52
CA GLY A 32 -15.03 -7.41 5.11
C GLY A 32 -13.95 -7.84 4.13
N HIS A 33 -14.07 -7.49 2.84
CA HIS A 33 -13.10 -7.90 1.83
C HIS A 33 -12.93 -6.83 0.76
N ALA A 34 -11.68 -6.59 0.37
CA ALA A 34 -11.37 -5.74 -0.77
C ALA A 34 -10.19 -6.35 -1.53
N ARG A 35 -10.28 -6.34 -2.84
CA ARG A 35 -9.17 -6.72 -3.71
C ARG A 35 -8.99 -5.65 -4.77
N LEU A 36 -7.78 -5.11 -4.82
CA LEU A 36 -7.42 -3.99 -5.68
C LEU A 36 -6.19 -4.36 -6.49
N SER A 37 -5.98 -3.66 -7.59
CA SER A 37 -4.75 -3.79 -8.35
C SER A 37 -4.25 -2.43 -8.80
N ILE A 38 -2.95 -2.33 -9.00
CA ILE A 38 -2.32 -1.15 -9.54
C ILE A 38 -1.03 -1.55 -10.24
N GLU A 39 -0.73 -0.90 -11.35
CA GLU A 39 0.57 -0.99 -11.96
C GLU A 39 1.48 -0.01 -11.22
N VAL A 40 2.66 -0.48 -10.79
CA VAL A 40 3.60 0.36 -10.04
C VAL A 40 4.02 1.55 -10.88
N PRO A 41 3.64 2.79 -10.51
CA PRO A 41 3.99 3.96 -11.30
C PRO A 41 5.40 4.45 -10.97
N GLU A 42 6.03 5.11 -11.94
CA GLU A 42 7.37 5.64 -11.76
C GLU A 42 7.44 6.63 -10.59
N GLU A 43 6.41 7.46 -10.42
CA GLU A 43 6.37 8.45 -9.34
C GLU A 43 6.31 7.84 -7.94
N ALA A 44 6.03 6.54 -7.83
CA ALA A 44 6.02 5.85 -6.54
C ALA A 44 7.39 5.26 -6.17
N LEU A 45 8.38 5.39 -7.04
CA LEU A 45 9.71 4.83 -6.77
C LEU A 45 10.54 5.72 -5.87
N ASN A 46 11.30 5.09 -4.98
CA ASN A 46 12.22 5.78 -4.08
C ASN A 46 13.58 6.02 -4.76
N LEU A 47 14.54 6.54 -4.00
CA LEU A 47 15.87 6.81 -4.52
C LEU A 47 16.63 5.57 -5.00
N TYR A 48 16.23 4.38 -4.55
CA TYR A 48 16.84 3.11 -4.97
C TYR A 48 16.15 2.48 -6.18
N GLY A 49 15.09 3.13 -6.69
CA GLY A 49 14.35 2.62 -7.84
C GLY A 49 13.33 1.53 -7.50
N ASN A 50 12.97 1.38 -6.23
CA ASN A 50 11.93 0.46 -5.78
C ASN A 50 10.71 1.23 -5.31
N ALA A 51 9.56 0.59 -5.32
CA ALA A 51 8.33 1.19 -4.80
C ALA A 51 8.57 1.65 -3.36
N HIS A 52 8.23 2.91 -3.09
CA HIS A 52 8.41 3.52 -1.78
C HIS A 52 7.52 2.81 -0.75
N GLY A 53 8.09 2.54 0.45
CA GLY A 53 7.32 1.90 1.51
C GLY A 53 6.05 2.66 1.88
N GLY A 54 6.10 3.99 1.86
CA GLY A 54 4.92 4.82 2.11
C GLY A 54 3.85 4.64 1.04
N PHE A 55 4.23 4.46 -0.23
CA PHE A 55 3.29 4.15 -1.29
C PHE A 55 2.59 2.81 -1.03
N LEU A 56 3.37 1.78 -0.74
CA LEU A 56 2.82 0.44 -0.47
C LEU A 56 1.94 0.45 0.78
N PHE A 57 2.36 1.16 1.83
CA PHE A 57 1.56 1.30 3.04
C PHE A 57 0.23 1.98 2.75
N SER A 58 0.24 3.05 1.94
CA SER A 58 -0.99 3.77 1.59
C SER A 58 -2.01 2.86 0.90
N LEU A 59 -1.53 1.95 0.04
CA LEU A 59 -2.40 0.99 -0.63
C LEU A 59 -3.05 0.02 0.38
N CYS A 60 -2.28 -0.42 1.37
CA CYS A 60 -2.78 -1.29 2.42
C CYS A 60 -3.84 -0.59 3.27
N ASP A 61 -3.58 0.67 3.63
CA ASP A 61 -4.52 1.48 4.43
C ASP A 61 -5.82 1.70 3.66
N ILE A 62 -5.72 2.01 2.38
CA ILE A 62 -6.89 2.17 1.51
C ILE A 62 -7.70 0.88 1.47
N ALA A 63 -7.05 -0.25 1.23
CA ALA A 63 -7.74 -1.53 1.12
C ALA A 63 -8.43 -1.93 2.44
N ALA A 64 -7.75 -1.73 3.57
CA ALA A 64 -8.33 -2.00 4.88
C ALA A 64 -9.55 -1.11 5.15
N GLY A 65 -9.43 0.18 4.86
CA GLY A 65 -10.52 1.13 5.01
C GLY A 65 -11.73 0.77 4.15
N MET A 66 -11.50 0.37 2.90
CA MET A 66 -12.57 0.02 1.97
C MET A 66 -13.29 -1.27 2.37
N SER A 67 -12.54 -2.30 2.79
CA SER A 67 -13.15 -3.56 3.24
C SER A 67 -14.02 -3.35 4.48
N THR A 68 -13.62 -2.43 5.36
CA THR A 68 -14.38 -2.07 6.56
C THR A 68 -15.57 -1.19 6.21
N TYR A 69 -15.38 -0.19 5.36
CA TYR A 69 -16.46 0.68 4.90
C TYR A 69 -17.58 -0.11 4.20
N ALA A 70 -17.23 -1.18 3.50
CA ALA A 70 -18.21 -2.04 2.85
C ALA A 70 -19.15 -2.75 3.85
N CYS A 71 -18.80 -2.76 5.14
CA CYS A 71 -19.69 -3.19 6.22
C CYS A 71 -20.66 -2.10 6.65
N GLU A 72 -20.72 -0.98 5.91
CA GLU A 72 -21.59 0.16 6.17
C GLU A 72 -21.25 0.91 7.46
N VAL A 73 -19.95 0.95 7.80
CA VAL A 73 -19.46 1.70 8.95
C VAL A 73 -18.35 2.65 8.52
N THR A 74 -18.34 3.86 9.07
CA THR A 74 -17.22 4.76 8.90
C THR A 74 -16.07 4.29 9.78
N ASN A 75 -14.86 4.56 9.36
CA ASN A 75 -13.69 4.08 10.09
C ASN A 75 -12.50 5.02 9.91
N VAL A 76 -11.58 4.95 10.86
CA VAL A 76 -10.26 5.57 10.78
C VAL A 76 -9.23 4.55 11.25
N THR A 77 -8.03 4.63 10.69
CA THR A 77 -6.94 3.75 11.08
C THR A 77 -6.43 4.17 12.44
N GLN A 78 -6.40 3.24 13.39
CA GLN A 78 -5.93 3.48 14.74
C GLN A 78 -4.51 2.96 14.95
N CYS A 79 -4.18 1.83 14.37
CA CYS A 79 -2.91 1.16 14.56
C CYS A 79 -2.63 0.26 13.35
N ALA A 80 -1.38 0.16 12.96
CA ALA A 80 -0.98 -0.72 11.88
C ALA A 80 0.45 -1.19 12.07
N GLY A 81 0.71 -2.45 11.70
CA GLY A 81 2.05 -2.99 11.57
C GLY A 81 2.23 -3.49 10.15
N ILE A 82 3.40 -3.32 9.58
CA ILE A 82 3.66 -3.68 8.19
C ILE A 82 5.05 -4.29 8.05
N ASN A 83 5.14 -5.31 7.19
CA ASN A 83 6.40 -5.95 6.84
C ASN A 83 6.59 -5.87 5.34
N PHE A 84 7.71 -5.30 4.92
CA PHE A 84 8.11 -5.24 3.52
C PHE A 84 8.98 -6.46 3.24
N VAL A 85 8.38 -7.48 2.65
CA VAL A 85 9.01 -8.79 2.47
C VAL A 85 9.93 -8.79 1.26
N ARG A 86 9.49 -8.14 0.17
CA ARG A 86 10.21 -8.13 -1.09
C ARG A 86 10.00 -6.81 -1.82
N GLY A 87 11.06 -6.24 -2.40
CA GLY A 87 10.97 -5.01 -3.18
C GLY A 87 10.35 -5.25 -4.55
N ILE A 88 9.79 -4.18 -5.12
CA ILE A 88 9.25 -4.21 -6.48
C ILE A 88 9.45 -2.86 -7.13
N ASN A 89 9.72 -2.82 -8.42
CA ASN A 89 9.96 -1.58 -9.16
C ASN A 89 9.07 -1.42 -10.39
N SER A 90 8.33 -2.43 -10.78
CA SER A 90 7.47 -2.38 -11.96
C SER A 90 6.47 -3.53 -11.93
N GLY A 91 5.53 -3.48 -12.86
CA GLY A 91 4.52 -4.52 -13.01
C GLY A 91 3.28 -4.27 -12.17
N THR A 92 2.33 -5.18 -12.27
CA THR A 92 1.07 -5.09 -11.55
C THR A 92 1.19 -5.74 -10.18
N ILE A 93 0.67 -5.06 -9.17
CA ILE A 93 0.58 -5.60 -7.81
C ILE A 93 -0.88 -5.67 -7.40
N TYR A 94 -1.18 -6.60 -6.52
CA TYR A 94 -2.53 -6.88 -6.03
C TYR A 94 -2.55 -6.67 -4.53
N VAL A 95 -3.54 -5.91 -4.08
CA VAL A 95 -3.73 -5.59 -2.67
C VAL A 95 -5.00 -6.26 -2.21
N GLU A 96 -4.91 -7.13 -1.24
CA GLU A 96 -6.07 -7.85 -0.73
C GLU A 96 -6.21 -7.63 0.76
N SER A 97 -7.37 -7.17 1.19
CA SER A 97 -7.71 -6.97 2.59
C SER A 97 -8.86 -7.86 3.00
N ASN A 98 -8.71 -8.48 4.15
CA ASN A 98 -9.76 -9.29 4.76
C ASN A 98 -9.88 -8.90 6.23
N ILE A 99 -11.12 -8.68 6.69
CA ILE A 99 -11.37 -8.49 8.12
C ILE A 99 -11.19 -9.85 8.79
N VAL A 100 -10.30 -9.92 9.78
CA VAL A 100 -10.07 -11.13 10.57
C VAL A 100 -10.79 -11.07 11.91
N TYR A 101 -11.20 -9.89 12.34
CA TYR A 101 -12.00 -9.67 13.54
C TYR A 101 -12.82 -8.40 13.38
N LYS A 102 -14.09 -8.46 13.71
CA LYS A 102 -14.94 -7.28 13.73
C LYS A 102 -15.72 -7.25 15.05
N GLY A 103 -15.41 -6.26 15.87
CA GLY A 103 -16.09 -6.01 17.12
C GLY A 103 -17.06 -4.84 16.98
N ARG A 104 -17.54 -4.39 18.14
CA ARG A 104 -18.49 -3.27 18.21
C ARG A 104 -17.86 -1.93 17.86
N HIS A 105 -16.60 -1.73 18.23
CA HIS A 105 -15.90 -0.45 18.09
C HIS A 105 -14.61 -0.54 17.27
N THR A 106 -14.12 -1.75 17.00
CA THR A 106 -12.87 -1.97 16.28
C THR A 106 -13.01 -3.11 15.29
N ALA A 107 -12.19 -3.05 14.25
CA ALA A 107 -12.02 -4.16 13.33
C ALA A 107 -10.53 -4.33 13.09
N VAL A 108 -10.11 -5.58 12.87
CA VAL A 108 -8.72 -5.89 12.51
C VAL A 108 -8.73 -6.48 11.11
N CYS A 109 -7.92 -5.91 10.24
CA CYS A 109 -7.77 -6.38 8.88
C CYS A 109 -6.38 -6.96 8.69
N ARG A 110 -6.30 -8.04 7.92
CA ARG A 110 -5.05 -8.50 7.36
C ARG A 110 -5.01 -8.07 5.91
N VAL A 111 -3.89 -7.44 5.51
CA VAL A 111 -3.71 -6.96 4.15
C VAL A 111 -2.41 -7.53 3.61
N ASP A 112 -2.49 -8.11 2.42
CA ASP A 112 -1.31 -8.61 1.72
C ASP A 112 -1.20 -7.93 0.36
N ILE A 113 0.02 -7.61 -0.05
CA ILE A 113 0.33 -7.20 -1.42
C ILE A 113 1.13 -8.31 -2.07
N THR A 114 0.67 -8.75 -3.22
CA THR A 114 1.33 -9.79 -4.01
C THR A 114 1.66 -9.27 -5.41
N GLY A 115 2.64 -9.87 -6.05
CA GLY A 115 3.01 -9.55 -7.43
C GLY A 115 2.29 -10.41 -8.45
N GLU A 116 2.72 -10.31 -9.72
CA GLU A 116 2.08 -11.02 -10.84
C GLU A 116 2.21 -12.54 -10.76
N GLU A 117 3.23 -13.04 -10.07
CA GLU A 117 3.45 -14.48 -9.86
C GLU A 117 3.01 -14.94 -8.48
N GLU A 118 2.13 -14.16 -7.85
CA GLU A 118 1.59 -14.43 -6.51
C GLU A 118 2.64 -14.40 -5.40
N GLU A 119 3.83 -13.84 -5.67
CA GLU A 119 4.84 -13.67 -4.64
C GLU A 119 4.41 -12.64 -3.61
N LEU A 120 4.64 -12.92 -2.33
CA LEU A 120 4.31 -11.99 -1.25
C LEU A 120 5.32 -10.84 -1.22
N LEU A 121 4.82 -9.62 -1.30
CA LEU A 121 5.64 -8.41 -1.26
C LEU A 121 5.52 -7.68 0.08
N VAL A 122 4.31 -7.61 0.61
CA VAL A 122 3.99 -6.88 1.85
C VAL A 122 2.93 -7.65 2.62
N THR A 123 3.06 -7.64 3.93
CA THR A 123 2.01 -8.18 4.81
C THR A 123 1.94 -7.43 6.13
#